data_f6197b05c4545400c4b172d06549779b
#
_entry.id   f6197b05c4545400c4b172d06549779b
#
_cell.length_a   1.000
_cell.length_b   1.000
_cell.length_c   1.000
_cell.angle_alpha   90.00
_cell.angle_beta   90.00
_cell.angle_gamma   90.00
#
_symmetry.space_group_name_H-M   'P 1'
#
loop_
_entity.id
_entity.type
_entity.pdbx_description
1 polymer ?
#
loop_
_entity_poly.entity_id
_entity_poly.type
_entity_poly.pdbx_seq_one_letter_code
_entity_poly.pdbx_strand_id
1 'polypeptide(L)'
;IYSNLLQIVVMSISFFRTPGGSVIATEADHRLNAEEIEKLCWLYGGATVETEDGLKGCFVGPRREMITPWSTNAVEITQNMSLSGISRIEEYFPVEDEHVGHDPMLQRMYKGLDQDIFTVDIQPAPIVYIENLEEYNEQEGLAFSPEEIEYLHQVEGQLGRKLTDSEVFGFAQINSEHCRHKIFGGTFIIDGKEMESSLFQMIKKTTQENPHKIISAYKDNVAFAQGPVVEQFAPKDHSTSDYFVIKDIESVISIKAETHNFPTTVEPFNGASTGTGGEIRDRMGGGVGSWPIAGTAVYMTSYPRTDEGRDWEDILPVRRWLYQTPEQILIKASNGASDFGNKFGQPLITGSVLTFEHQENGERYGYDKVIMLAGGVGYGTKRDCLKGTPQKGNKVVVVGGDNYRIGLGGGSVSSVDTGRYSSGIELNAVQRANPEMQKRANNLVRALCEEDVNPVVSI
;
A
#
# COMPACT_ATOMS: atom_id res chain seq x y z
N ILE A 1 39.70 28.16 -3.51
CA ILE A 1 38.59 29.01 -4.03
C ILE A 1 38.03 28.24 -5.23
N TYR A 2 37.10 27.33 -5.00
CA TYR A 2 36.28 26.72 -6.07
C TYR A 2 34.95 27.45 -6.11
N SER A 3 34.75 28.29 -7.11
CA SER A 3 33.43 28.82 -7.45
C SER A 3 32.62 27.70 -8.07
N ASN A 4 31.76 27.07 -7.31
CA ASN A 4 30.65 26.27 -7.88
C ASN A 4 29.69 27.23 -8.58
N LEU A 5 29.84 27.38 -9.89
CA LEU A 5 28.77 27.84 -10.77
C LEU A 5 27.71 26.74 -10.70
N LEU A 6 26.66 26.93 -9.90
CA LEU A 6 25.39 26.25 -10.06
C LEU A 6 24.90 26.65 -11.47
N GLN A 7 25.11 25.75 -12.45
CA GLN A 7 24.39 25.84 -13.71
C GLN A 7 22.91 25.68 -13.35
N ILE A 8 22.14 26.74 -13.52
CA ILE A 8 20.67 26.66 -13.43
C ILE A 8 20.26 25.76 -14.60
N VAL A 9 19.94 24.50 -14.32
CA VAL A 9 19.34 23.59 -15.27
C VAL A 9 17.93 24.11 -15.51
N VAL A 10 17.67 24.61 -16.71
CA VAL A 10 16.32 25.06 -17.09
C VAL A 10 15.60 23.81 -17.60
N MET A 11 14.72 23.28 -16.77
CA MET A 11 13.84 22.19 -17.19
C MET A 11 12.89 22.70 -18.28
N SER A 12 12.63 21.88 -19.28
CA SER A 12 11.73 22.21 -20.39
C SER A 12 10.75 21.06 -20.61
N ILE A 13 9.47 21.38 -20.75
CA ILE A 13 8.42 20.38 -21.03
C ILE A 13 8.01 20.49 -22.50
N SER A 14 8.09 19.38 -23.19
CA SER A 14 7.59 19.24 -24.56
C SER A 14 6.32 18.41 -24.60
N PHE A 15 5.34 18.82 -25.37
CA PHE A 15 4.05 18.14 -25.50
C PHE A 15 3.96 17.38 -26.81
N PHE A 16 3.45 16.15 -26.74
CA PHE A 16 3.28 15.27 -27.90
C PHE A 16 1.82 14.78 -27.94
N ARG A 17 1.14 15.01 -29.04
CA ARG A 17 -0.21 14.51 -29.27
C ARG A 17 -0.19 13.14 -29.91
N THR A 18 -0.77 12.16 -29.23
CA THR A 18 -0.85 10.79 -29.76
C THR A 18 -1.94 10.66 -30.82
N PRO A 19 -1.88 9.66 -31.70
CA PRO A 19 -2.98 9.37 -32.64
C PRO A 19 -4.32 9.11 -31.98
N GLY A 20 -4.32 8.67 -30.71
CA GLY A 20 -5.53 8.50 -29.88
C GLY A 20 -6.09 9.80 -29.27
N GLY A 21 -5.41 10.92 -29.46
CA GLY A 21 -5.84 12.25 -29.00
C GLY A 21 -5.34 12.62 -27.59
N SER A 22 -4.72 11.71 -26.85
CA SER A 22 -4.08 12.05 -25.58
C SER A 22 -2.82 12.90 -25.81
N VAL A 23 -2.35 13.53 -24.75
CA VAL A 23 -1.14 14.37 -24.77
C VAL A 23 -0.11 13.79 -23.82
N ILE A 24 1.09 13.54 -24.30
CA ILE A 24 2.22 13.13 -23.50
C ILE A 24 3.10 14.35 -23.24
N ALA A 25 3.33 14.66 -21.97
CA ALA A 25 4.24 15.70 -21.52
C ALA A 25 5.57 15.07 -21.14
N THR A 26 6.65 15.54 -21.74
CA THR A 26 8.03 15.05 -21.52
C THR A 26 8.88 16.18 -20.96
N GLU A 27 9.37 16.01 -19.73
CA GLU A 27 10.28 16.94 -19.08
C GLU A 27 11.73 16.53 -19.32
N ALA A 28 12.55 17.50 -19.73
CA ALA A 28 13.99 17.29 -19.91
C ALA A 28 14.80 18.47 -19.34
N ASP A 29 16.07 18.21 -19.03
CA ASP A 29 17.03 19.21 -18.53
C ASP A 29 17.55 20.15 -19.62
N HIS A 30 17.05 19.99 -20.84
CA HIS A 30 17.38 20.79 -22.02
C HIS A 30 16.20 20.84 -22.97
N ARG A 31 16.26 21.74 -23.96
CA ARG A 31 15.29 21.76 -25.05
C ARG A 31 15.59 20.65 -26.04
N LEU A 32 14.61 19.78 -26.31
CA LEU A 32 14.75 18.63 -27.19
C LEU A 32 15.15 19.08 -28.60
N ASN A 33 16.14 18.41 -29.19
CA ASN A 33 16.53 18.62 -30.57
C ASN A 33 15.66 17.79 -31.56
N ALA A 34 15.84 17.99 -32.85
CA ALA A 34 15.02 17.33 -33.89
C ALA A 34 15.12 15.80 -33.87
N GLU A 35 16.29 15.25 -33.60
CA GLU A 35 16.50 13.78 -33.51
C GLU A 35 15.81 13.19 -32.30
N GLU A 36 15.91 13.84 -31.18
CA GLU A 36 15.23 13.42 -29.93
C GLU A 36 13.70 13.47 -30.10
N ILE A 37 13.18 14.52 -30.72
CA ILE A 37 11.75 14.66 -31.03
C ILE A 37 11.30 13.51 -31.95
N GLU A 38 12.05 13.19 -32.99
CA GLU A 38 11.73 12.09 -33.93
C GLU A 38 11.66 10.76 -33.19
N LYS A 39 12.65 10.45 -32.35
CA LYS A 39 12.67 9.24 -31.51
C LYS A 39 11.49 9.17 -30.56
N LEU A 40 11.15 10.27 -29.91
CA LEU A 40 10.01 10.33 -28.98
C LEU A 40 8.67 10.21 -29.72
N CYS A 41 8.51 10.85 -30.88
CA CYS A 41 7.33 10.67 -31.72
C CYS A 41 7.13 9.20 -32.11
N TRP A 42 8.20 8.51 -32.46
CA TRP A 42 8.16 7.06 -32.74
C TRP A 42 7.80 6.25 -31.48
N LEU A 43 8.45 6.55 -30.34
CA LEU A 43 8.20 5.86 -29.07
C LEU A 43 6.73 5.99 -28.62
N TYR A 44 6.15 7.15 -28.85
CA TYR A 44 4.75 7.46 -28.51
C TYR A 44 3.74 7.02 -29.58
N GLY A 45 4.11 6.04 -30.39
CA GLY A 45 3.21 5.40 -31.36
C GLY A 45 2.84 6.27 -32.56
N GLY A 46 3.73 7.13 -33.01
CA GLY A 46 3.50 8.06 -34.12
C GLY A 46 2.84 9.37 -33.67
N ALA A 47 3.13 9.80 -32.46
CA ALA A 47 2.68 11.08 -31.94
C ALA A 47 3.29 12.25 -32.74
N THR A 48 2.65 13.42 -32.66
CA THR A 48 3.16 14.67 -33.25
C THR A 48 3.53 15.64 -32.13
N VAL A 49 4.68 16.31 -32.26
CA VAL A 49 5.08 17.33 -31.30
C VAL A 49 4.22 18.58 -31.46
N GLU A 50 3.76 19.12 -30.34
CA GLU A 50 3.10 20.43 -30.31
C GLU A 50 4.14 21.54 -30.34
N THR A 51 3.86 22.60 -31.07
CA THR A 51 4.80 23.71 -31.26
C THR A 51 4.66 24.81 -30.21
N GLU A 52 3.59 24.77 -29.43
CA GLU A 52 3.29 25.74 -28.38
C GLU A 52 3.86 25.25 -27.04
N ASP A 53 4.35 26.19 -26.22
CA ASP A 53 4.86 25.91 -24.87
C ASP A 53 3.75 25.57 -23.85
N GLY A 54 2.50 25.55 -24.30
CA GLY A 54 1.33 25.19 -23.49
C GLY A 54 0.11 24.88 -24.35
N LEU A 55 -0.80 24.07 -23.80
CA LEU A 55 -2.03 23.65 -24.48
C LEU A 55 -3.26 24.16 -23.73
N LYS A 56 -4.26 24.62 -24.47
CA LYS A 56 -5.55 25.05 -23.92
C LYS A 56 -6.54 23.88 -23.89
N GLY A 57 -7.48 23.92 -22.94
CA GLY A 57 -8.52 22.91 -22.78
C GLY A 57 -8.54 22.32 -21.39
N CYS A 58 -9.40 21.32 -21.19
CA CYS A 58 -9.46 20.54 -19.94
C CYS A 58 -8.81 19.18 -20.16
N PHE A 59 -8.01 18.75 -19.18
CA PHE A 59 -7.30 17.50 -19.23
C PHE A 59 -7.41 16.78 -17.87
N VAL A 60 -7.50 15.47 -17.90
CA VAL A 60 -7.31 14.61 -16.73
C VAL A 60 -5.96 13.92 -16.88
N GLY A 61 -5.14 14.01 -15.88
CA GLY A 61 -3.82 13.40 -15.85
C GLY A 61 -3.33 13.13 -14.43
N PRO A 62 -2.12 12.57 -14.27
CA PRO A 62 -1.55 12.29 -12.97
C PRO A 62 -1.42 13.55 -12.11
N ARG A 63 -1.48 13.38 -10.80
CA ARG A 63 -1.20 14.48 -9.86
C ARG A 63 0.23 14.96 -10.01
N ARG A 64 0.47 16.24 -9.80
CA ARG A 64 1.82 16.85 -9.89
C ARG A 64 2.81 16.23 -8.93
N GLU A 65 2.31 15.92 -7.73
CA GLU A 65 3.07 15.41 -6.60
C GLU A 65 3.51 13.95 -6.77
N MET A 66 3.14 13.33 -7.89
CA MET A 66 3.24 11.90 -8.08
C MET A 66 3.87 11.58 -9.45
N ILE A 67 4.95 10.81 -9.45
CA ILE A 67 5.50 10.20 -10.66
C ILE A 67 4.85 8.82 -10.83
N THR A 68 4.18 8.60 -11.96
CA THR A 68 3.51 7.32 -12.18
C THR A 68 4.51 6.19 -12.46
N PRO A 69 4.17 4.92 -12.15
CA PRO A 69 4.98 3.77 -12.57
C PRO A 69 5.19 3.72 -14.09
N TRP A 70 4.17 4.15 -14.85
CA TRP A 70 4.25 4.28 -16.29
C TRP A 70 5.35 5.29 -16.70
N SER A 71 5.40 6.45 -16.05
CA SER A 71 6.44 7.47 -16.27
C SER A 71 7.84 6.92 -16.01
N THR A 72 8.02 6.20 -14.91
CA THR A 72 9.32 5.61 -14.56
C THR A 72 9.80 4.64 -15.65
N ASN A 73 8.91 3.80 -16.15
CA ASN A 73 9.23 2.86 -17.23
C ASN A 73 9.50 3.59 -18.56
N ALA A 74 8.70 4.60 -18.89
CA ALA A 74 8.89 5.41 -20.09
C ALA A 74 10.25 6.11 -20.08
N VAL A 75 10.65 6.71 -18.96
CA VAL A 75 11.97 7.34 -18.79
C VAL A 75 13.09 6.31 -18.94
N GLU A 76 12.98 5.13 -18.34
CA GLU A 76 13.97 4.06 -18.49
C GLU A 76 14.12 3.62 -19.96
N ILE A 77 13.01 3.53 -20.69
CA ILE A 77 13.05 3.21 -22.14
C ILE A 77 13.80 4.29 -22.91
N THR A 78 13.57 5.58 -22.63
CA THR A 78 14.30 6.67 -23.29
C THR A 78 15.80 6.61 -23.02
N GLN A 79 16.21 6.25 -21.81
CA GLN A 79 17.64 6.04 -21.48
C GLN A 79 18.25 4.90 -22.32
N ASN A 80 17.52 3.79 -22.48
CA ASN A 80 17.94 2.67 -23.33
C ASN A 80 18.00 3.05 -24.83
N MET A 81 17.24 4.06 -25.25
CA MET A 81 17.30 4.65 -26.59
C MET A 81 18.41 5.70 -26.75
N SER A 82 19.27 5.85 -25.75
CA SER A 82 20.34 6.86 -25.70
C SER A 82 19.82 8.31 -25.74
N LEU A 83 18.61 8.53 -25.18
CA LEU A 83 18.08 9.85 -24.89
C LEU A 83 18.43 10.19 -23.43
N SER A 84 19.25 11.21 -23.22
CA SER A 84 19.68 11.64 -21.89
C SER A 84 18.93 12.89 -21.44
N GLY A 85 18.90 13.14 -20.13
CA GLY A 85 18.32 14.36 -19.56
C GLY A 85 16.81 14.35 -19.43
N ILE A 86 16.11 13.29 -19.82
CA ILE A 86 14.66 13.15 -19.62
C ILE A 86 14.41 12.66 -18.20
N SER A 87 13.63 13.41 -17.43
CA SER A 87 13.37 13.19 -16.00
C SER A 87 11.96 12.66 -15.72
N ARG A 88 10.97 13.06 -16.52
CA ARG A 88 9.58 12.70 -16.33
C ARG A 88 8.80 12.66 -17.64
N ILE A 89 7.92 11.67 -17.79
CA ILE A 89 7.02 11.51 -18.94
C ILE A 89 5.66 11.12 -18.40
N GLU A 90 4.59 11.91 -18.68
CA GLU A 90 3.24 11.60 -18.20
C GLU A 90 2.20 11.80 -19.30
N GLU A 91 1.11 11.04 -19.24
CA GLU A 91 0.04 11.11 -20.23
C GLU A 91 -1.19 11.84 -19.66
N TYR A 92 -1.78 12.72 -20.47
CA TYR A 92 -2.94 13.56 -20.16
C TYR A 92 -4.05 13.29 -21.17
N PHE A 93 -5.27 13.13 -20.67
CA PHE A 93 -6.44 12.85 -21.50
C PHE A 93 -7.29 14.11 -21.62
N PRO A 94 -7.54 14.61 -22.84
CA PRO A 94 -8.45 15.73 -23.03
C PRO A 94 -9.87 15.33 -22.66
N VAL A 95 -10.59 16.22 -22.01
CA VAL A 95 -11.97 16.04 -21.56
C VAL A 95 -12.82 17.22 -21.97
N GLU A 96 -14.13 17.00 -22.13
CA GLU A 96 -15.03 18.05 -22.61
C GLU A 96 -15.23 19.19 -21.62
N ASP A 97 -15.28 18.85 -20.32
CA ASP A 97 -15.45 19.83 -19.24
C ASP A 97 -14.76 19.41 -17.92
N GLU A 98 -14.82 20.28 -16.93
CA GLU A 98 -14.20 20.10 -15.60
C GLU A 98 -14.99 19.14 -14.68
N HIS A 99 -16.15 18.64 -15.08
CA HIS A 99 -17.02 17.79 -14.25
C HIS A 99 -16.83 16.30 -14.54
N VAL A 100 -15.92 15.94 -15.44
CA VAL A 100 -15.63 14.55 -15.73
C VAL A 100 -15.04 13.85 -14.50
N GLY A 101 -15.64 12.72 -14.15
CA GLY A 101 -15.19 11.92 -12.99
C GLY A 101 -13.77 11.39 -13.19
N HIS A 102 -12.94 11.54 -12.18
CA HIS A 102 -11.57 11.03 -12.14
C HIS A 102 -11.25 10.51 -10.73
N ASP A 103 -10.20 9.72 -10.58
CA ASP A 103 -9.73 9.26 -9.28
C ASP A 103 -8.89 10.37 -8.62
N PRO A 104 -9.39 11.08 -7.60
CA PRO A 104 -8.68 12.21 -6.99
C PRO A 104 -7.41 11.80 -6.24
N MET A 105 -7.21 10.52 -5.97
CA MET A 105 -5.99 10.01 -5.36
C MET A 105 -4.84 9.93 -6.36
N LEU A 106 -5.12 9.59 -7.60
CA LEU A 106 -4.12 9.39 -8.65
C LEU A 106 -4.11 10.50 -9.68
N GLN A 107 -5.25 11.14 -9.90
CA GLN A 107 -5.47 12.06 -11.01
C GLN A 107 -5.91 13.44 -10.54
N ARG A 108 -5.74 14.39 -11.41
CA ARG A 108 -6.18 15.76 -11.24
C ARG A 108 -6.71 16.31 -12.55
N MET A 109 -7.67 17.23 -12.42
CA MET A 109 -8.14 18.07 -13.53
C MET A 109 -7.19 19.25 -13.75
N TYR A 110 -6.79 19.44 -14.99
CA TYR A 110 -5.94 20.55 -15.44
C TYR A 110 -6.70 21.46 -16.40
N LYS A 111 -6.63 22.77 -16.15
CA LYS A 111 -7.11 23.81 -17.06
C LYS A 111 -5.95 24.32 -17.89
N GLY A 112 -5.70 23.64 -19.00
CA GLY A 112 -4.48 23.79 -19.79
C GLY A 112 -3.32 22.97 -19.28
N LEU A 113 -2.34 22.75 -20.15
CA LEU A 113 -1.04 22.18 -19.82
C LEU A 113 0.02 23.21 -20.18
N ASP A 114 0.93 23.49 -19.26
CA ASP A 114 1.98 24.50 -19.39
C ASP A 114 3.33 24.00 -18.85
N GLN A 115 4.33 24.86 -18.80
CA GLN A 115 5.68 24.49 -18.32
C GLN A 115 5.73 24.23 -16.81
N ASP A 116 4.67 24.54 -16.06
CA ASP A 116 4.59 24.36 -14.61
C ASP A 116 3.78 23.13 -14.19
N ILE A 117 3.35 22.28 -15.14
CA ILE A 117 2.47 21.13 -14.82
C ILE A 117 3.11 20.13 -13.87
N PHE A 118 4.42 20.05 -13.80
CA PHE A 118 5.17 19.19 -12.87
C PHE A 118 5.69 19.93 -11.64
N THR A 119 5.55 21.26 -11.62
CA THR A 119 6.01 22.09 -10.48
C THR A 119 5.10 21.86 -9.28
N VAL A 120 5.70 21.49 -8.15
CA VAL A 120 5.03 21.33 -6.87
C VAL A 120 5.39 22.50 -5.98
N ASP A 121 4.51 23.50 -5.91
CA ASP A 121 4.63 24.64 -5.01
C ASP A 121 3.69 24.45 -3.80
N ILE A 122 4.05 23.49 -2.94
CA ILE A 122 3.33 23.23 -1.70
C ILE A 122 4.14 23.76 -0.55
N GLN A 123 3.64 24.81 0.10
CA GLN A 123 4.20 25.25 1.38
C GLN A 123 3.74 24.27 2.47
N PRO A 124 4.66 23.74 3.30
CA PRO A 124 4.28 22.90 4.43
C PRO A 124 3.32 23.68 5.34
N ALA A 125 2.25 23.03 5.77
CA ALA A 125 1.41 23.60 6.81
C ALA A 125 2.25 23.79 8.09
N PRO A 126 2.06 24.88 8.84
CA PRO A 126 2.76 25.07 10.09
C PRO A 126 2.38 23.96 11.08
N ILE A 127 3.33 23.63 11.95
CA ILE A 127 3.04 22.75 13.09
C ILE A 127 2.06 23.45 14.02
N VAL A 128 0.97 22.80 14.37
CA VAL A 128 -0.08 23.32 15.23
C VAL A 128 0.03 22.65 16.61
N TYR A 129 0.07 23.45 17.69
CA TYR A 129 -0.05 22.96 19.05
C TYR A 129 -1.53 22.81 19.40
N ILE A 130 -1.94 21.65 19.92
CA ILE A 130 -3.33 21.35 20.18
C ILE A 130 -3.73 21.85 21.58
N GLU A 131 -4.55 22.85 21.63
CA GLU A 131 -4.97 23.47 22.90
C GLU A 131 -5.99 22.60 23.65
N ASN A 132 -6.92 21.94 22.94
CA ASN A 132 -7.99 21.12 23.47
C ASN A 132 -7.99 19.75 22.78
N LEU A 133 -7.52 18.72 23.48
CA LEU A 133 -7.40 17.36 22.95
C LEU A 133 -8.76 16.70 22.72
N GLU A 134 -9.74 16.96 23.59
CA GLU A 134 -11.08 16.40 23.49
C GLU A 134 -11.79 16.91 22.23
N GLU A 135 -11.77 18.21 22.02
CA GLU A 135 -12.37 18.83 20.83
C GLU A 135 -11.66 18.39 19.54
N TYR A 136 -10.33 18.31 19.57
CA TYR A 136 -9.54 17.87 18.44
C TYR A 136 -9.79 16.40 18.10
N ASN A 137 -9.96 15.54 19.13
CA ASN A 137 -10.36 14.15 18.97
C ASN A 137 -11.70 14.01 18.23
N GLU A 138 -12.68 14.85 18.58
CA GLU A 138 -13.99 14.85 17.90
C GLU A 138 -13.91 15.40 16.46
N GLN A 139 -13.22 16.53 16.28
CA GLN A 139 -13.11 17.20 14.98
C GLN A 139 -12.40 16.32 13.93
N GLU A 140 -11.32 15.67 14.35
CA GLU A 140 -10.48 14.85 13.46
C GLU A 140 -10.87 13.37 13.46
N GLY A 141 -11.84 12.97 14.30
CA GLY A 141 -12.33 11.59 14.37
C GLY A 141 -11.27 10.57 14.80
N LEU A 142 -10.43 10.94 15.79
CA LEU A 142 -9.28 10.13 16.20
C LEU A 142 -9.67 8.91 17.05
N ALA A 143 -10.89 8.87 17.56
CA ALA A 143 -11.47 7.76 18.33
C ALA A 143 -10.68 7.41 19.62
N PHE A 144 -10.12 8.43 20.29
CA PHE A 144 -9.50 8.23 21.60
C PHE A 144 -10.53 7.92 22.68
N SER A 145 -10.17 7.00 23.58
CA SER A 145 -10.89 6.78 24.81
C SER A 145 -10.59 7.89 25.84
N PRO A 146 -11.43 8.06 26.88
CA PRO A 146 -11.14 9.00 27.97
C PRO A 146 -9.78 8.74 28.63
N GLU A 147 -9.40 7.49 28.82
CA GLU A 147 -8.11 7.09 29.41
C GLU A 147 -6.92 7.46 28.53
N GLU A 148 -7.09 7.39 27.21
CA GLU A 148 -6.06 7.80 26.26
C GLU A 148 -5.87 9.31 26.24
N ILE A 149 -6.95 10.08 26.35
CA ILE A 149 -6.90 11.54 26.49
C ILE A 149 -6.20 11.92 27.80
N GLU A 150 -6.55 11.26 28.91
CA GLU A 150 -5.88 11.48 30.19
C GLU A 150 -4.38 11.18 30.12
N TYR A 151 -4.01 10.09 29.44
CA TYR A 151 -2.60 9.76 29.20
C TYR A 151 -1.90 10.87 28.40
N LEU A 152 -2.51 11.38 27.33
CA LEU A 152 -1.93 12.46 26.54
C LEU A 152 -1.75 13.75 27.37
N HIS A 153 -2.69 14.09 28.27
CA HIS A 153 -2.52 15.19 29.21
C HIS A 153 -1.35 14.97 30.19
N GLN A 154 -1.14 13.74 30.64
CA GLN A 154 0.03 13.41 31.47
C GLN A 154 1.34 13.60 30.69
N VAL A 155 1.35 13.22 29.39
CA VAL A 155 2.52 13.46 28.52
C VAL A 155 2.76 14.95 28.31
N GLU A 156 1.72 15.77 28.09
CA GLU A 156 1.85 17.25 28.05
C GLU A 156 2.51 17.79 29.32
N GLY A 157 2.07 17.30 30.48
CA GLY A 157 2.64 17.68 31.77
C GLY A 157 4.13 17.31 31.89
N GLN A 158 4.51 16.14 31.41
CA GLN A 158 5.92 15.69 31.41
C GLN A 158 6.80 16.50 30.47
N LEU A 159 6.26 16.85 29.30
CA LEU A 159 6.98 17.64 28.29
C LEU A 159 7.03 19.15 28.63
N GLY A 160 6.13 19.62 29.51
CA GLY A 160 5.99 21.04 29.85
C GLY A 160 5.47 21.89 28.69
N ARG A 161 4.80 21.28 27.71
CA ARG A 161 4.18 21.93 26.55
C ARG A 161 2.99 21.16 26.03
N LYS A 162 2.18 21.83 25.21
CA LYS A 162 1.12 21.16 24.45
C LYS A 162 1.69 20.21 23.40
N LEU A 163 0.94 19.19 23.05
CA LEU A 163 1.27 18.29 21.96
C LEU A 163 1.00 18.95 20.60
N THR A 164 1.78 18.58 19.62
CA THR A 164 1.57 19.01 18.25
C THR A 164 0.54 18.12 17.56
N ASP A 165 -0.07 18.63 16.49
CA ASP A 165 -0.94 17.86 15.59
C ASP A 165 -0.27 16.54 15.15
N SER A 166 0.98 16.58 14.73
CA SER A 166 1.73 15.39 14.28
C SER A 166 1.95 14.37 15.39
N GLU A 167 2.18 14.82 16.65
CA GLU A 167 2.31 13.93 17.81
C GLU A 167 0.98 13.27 18.16
N VAL A 168 -0.11 14.04 18.19
CA VAL A 168 -1.45 13.52 18.47
C VAL A 168 -1.90 12.53 17.41
N PHE A 169 -1.69 12.86 16.13
CA PHE A 169 -1.96 11.93 15.02
C PHE A 169 -1.09 10.69 15.04
N GLY A 170 0.19 10.82 15.32
CA GLY A 170 1.11 9.70 15.46
C GLY A 170 0.64 8.73 16.53
N PHE A 171 0.23 9.24 17.68
CA PHE A 171 -0.34 8.44 18.76
C PHE A 171 -1.63 7.74 18.32
N ALA A 172 -2.56 8.47 17.65
CA ALA A 172 -3.80 7.90 17.14
C ALA A 172 -3.56 6.73 16.18
N GLN A 173 -2.59 6.83 15.28
CA GLN A 173 -2.25 5.75 14.34
C GLN A 173 -1.69 4.51 15.04
N ILE A 174 -0.80 4.70 16.00
CA ILE A 174 -0.16 3.59 16.73
C ILE A 174 -1.16 2.92 17.67
N ASN A 175 -2.01 3.70 18.32
CA ASN A 175 -2.93 3.24 19.37
C ASN A 175 -4.37 3.00 18.89
N SER A 176 -4.60 2.96 17.59
CA SER A 176 -5.91 2.68 16.99
C SER A 176 -6.36 1.23 17.26
N GLU A 177 -7.67 0.98 17.18
CA GLU A 177 -8.24 -0.38 17.16
C GLU A 177 -7.96 -1.13 15.86
N HIS A 178 -7.02 -0.67 15.07
CA HIS A 178 -6.53 -1.41 13.91
C HIS A 178 -5.99 -2.77 14.35
N CYS A 179 -6.43 -3.84 13.70
CA CYS A 179 -6.16 -5.24 14.09
C CYS A 179 -6.73 -5.66 15.45
N ARG A 180 -7.59 -4.88 16.08
CA ARG A 180 -8.29 -5.22 17.33
C ARG A 180 -7.37 -5.57 18.50
N HIS A 181 -6.18 -4.98 18.55
CA HIS A 181 -5.19 -5.28 19.60
C HIS A 181 -5.71 -5.04 21.01
N LYS A 182 -6.47 -3.95 21.25
CA LYS A 182 -7.06 -3.65 22.56
C LYS A 182 -8.08 -4.72 22.96
N ILE A 183 -8.99 -5.10 22.06
CA ILE A 183 -10.01 -6.14 22.31
C ILE A 183 -9.34 -7.48 22.59
N PHE A 184 -8.41 -7.92 21.75
CA PHE A 184 -7.73 -9.20 21.93
C PHE A 184 -6.82 -9.25 23.15
N GLY A 185 -6.28 -8.12 23.59
CA GLY A 185 -5.50 -7.97 24.82
C GLY A 185 -6.33 -7.70 26.08
N GLY A 186 -7.62 -7.40 25.92
CA GLY A 186 -8.51 -6.98 27.00
C GLY A 186 -8.93 -8.11 27.94
N THR A 187 -9.48 -7.73 29.08
CA THR A 187 -10.10 -8.63 30.05
C THR A 187 -11.54 -8.89 29.66
N PHE A 188 -11.93 -10.15 29.54
CA PHE A 188 -13.30 -10.56 29.22
C PHE A 188 -14.04 -10.94 30.48
N ILE A 189 -15.25 -10.38 30.67
CA ILE A 189 -16.20 -10.75 31.71
C ILE A 189 -17.39 -11.41 31.02
N ILE A 190 -17.54 -12.72 31.22
CA ILE A 190 -18.61 -13.52 30.61
C ILE A 190 -19.54 -14.01 31.73
N ASP A 191 -20.81 -13.67 31.63
CA ASP A 191 -21.84 -13.98 32.63
C ASP A 191 -21.43 -13.58 34.08
N GLY A 192 -20.78 -12.43 34.22
CA GLY A 192 -20.29 -11.88 35.47
C GLY A 192 -19.02 -12.52 36.02
N LYS A 193 -18.40 -13.44 35.25
CA LYS A 193 -17.14 -14.09 35.62
C LYS A 193 -16.01 -13.51 34.75
N GLU A 194 -14.98 -13.00 35.43
CA GLU A 194 -13.74 -12.61 34.76
C GLU A 194 -12.98 -13.82 34.25
N MET A 195 -12.57 -13.79 32.99
CA MET A 195 -11.81 -14.85 32.34
C MET A 195 -10.33 -14.73 32.70
N GLU A 196 -9.68 -15.87 32.94
CA GLU A 196 -8.27 -15.96 33.36
C GLU A 196 -7.28 -15.47 32.30
N SER A 197 -7.68 -15.48 31.03
CA SER A 197 -6.79 -15.18 29.90
C SER A 197 -7.48 -14.30 28.89
N SER A 198 -6.73 -13.35 28.35
CA SER A 198 -7.13 -12.61 27.14
C SER A 198 -7.10 -13.51 25.91
N LEU A 199 -7.74 -13.08 24.81
CA LEU A 199 -7.71 -13.80 23.55
C LEU A 199 -6.28 -13.98 23.02
N PHE A 200 -5.42 -12.97 23.13
CA PHE A 200 -4.01 -13.08 22.75
C PHE A 200 -3.25 -14.10 23.58
N GLN A 201 -3.49 -14.14 24.88
CA GLN A 201 -2.86 -15.15 25.75
C GLN A 201 -3.27 -16.55 25.36
N MET A 202 -4.56 -16.78 25.04
CA MET A 202 -5.05 -18.09 24.57
C MET A 202 -4.41 -18.49 23.22
N ILE A 203 -4.30 -17.58 22.27
CA ILE A 203 -3.63 -17.83 20.98
C ILE A 203 -2.16 -18.17 21.20
N LYS A 204 -1.42 -17.37 21.99
CA LYS A 204 0.01 -17.61 22.25
C LYS A 204 0.28 -18.89 23.00
N LYS A 205 -0.63 -19.30 23.88
CA LYS A 205 -0.53 -20.56 24.63
C LYS A 205 -0.38 -21.77 23.71
N THR A 206 -1.08 -21.81 22.57
CA THR A 206 -0.98 -22.93 21.61
C THR A 206 0.45 -23.09 21.08
N THR A 207 1.13 -22.00 20.77
CA THR A 207 2.52 -22.00 20.32
C THR A 207 3.50 -22.30 21.46
N GLN A 208 3.21 -21.84 22.68
CA GLN A 208 4.05 -22.14 23.86
C GLN A 208 4.04 -23.61 24.22
N GLU A 209 2.88 -24.25 24.15
CA GLU A 209 2.72 -25.68 24.46
C GLU A 209 3.19 -26.60 23.32
N ASN A 210 3.11 -26.12 22.07
CA ASN A 210 3.44 -26.89 20.88
C ASN A 210 4.34 -26.08 19.92
N PRO A 211 5.57 -25.72 20.31
CA PRO A 211 6.45 -24.87 19.50
C PRO A 211 6.95 -25.58 18.23
N HIS A 212 7.12 -26.89 18.27
CA HIS A 212 7.62 -27.74 17.17
C HIS A 212 8.73 -27.04 16.34
N LYS A 213 8.44 -26.78 15.05
CA LYS A 213 9.38 -26.18 14.11
C LYS A 213 9.26 -24.65 14.02
N ILE A 214 8.53 -24.01 14.91
CA ILE A 214 8.41 -22.54 14.91
C ILE A 214 9.73 -21.91 15.32
N ILE A 215 10.24 -20.99 14.51
CA ILE A 215 11.44 -20.20 14.80
C ILE A 215 11.05 -18.82 15.33
N SER A 216 10.07 -18.19 14.72
CA SER A 216 9.57 -16.88 15.13
C SER A 216 8.06 -16.78 14.93
N ALA A 217 7.36 -16.35 15.98
CA ALA A 217 5.95 -15.99 15.95
C ALA A 217 5.69 -14.87 16.95
N TYR A 218 4.73 -13.99 16.66
CA TYR A 218 4.31 -12.85 17.51
C TYR A 218 5.40 -11.81 17.80
N LYS A 219 6.47 -11.77 17.02
CA LYS A 219 7.61 -10.83 17.18
C LYS A 219 7.81 -9.96 15.95
N ASP A 220 7.23 -10.34 14.84
CA ASP A 220 7.29 -9.67 13.56
C ASP A 220 5.92 -9.76 12.89
N ASN A 221 5.70 -9.06 11.80
CA ASN A 221 4.48 -9.15 11.01
C ASN A 221 4.34 -10.48 10.25
N VAL A 222 5.34 -11.31 10.31
CA VAL A 222 5.42 -12.63 9.66
C VAL A 222 5.85 -13.69 10.65
N ALA A 223 5.36 -14.91 10.49
CA ALA A 223 5.85 -16.07 11.22
C ALA A 223 6.85 -16.87 10.36
N PHE A 224 7.86 -17.43 11.02
CA PHE A 224 8.84 -18.31 10.41
C PHE A 224 8.83 -19.70 11.06
N ALA A 225 8.74 -20.71 10.23
CA ALA A 225 8.93 -22.10 10.60
C ALA A 225 10.20 -22.66 9.93
N GLN A 226 10.85 -23.64 10.57
CA GLN A 226 12.02 -24.31 10.00
C GLN A 226 11.63 -25.02 8.70
N GLY A 227 12.36 -24.74 7.63
CA GLY A 227 12.30 -25.43 6.35
C GLY A 227 13.37 -26.51 6.21
N PRO A 228 13.42 -27.18 5.07
CA PRO A 228 14.51 -28.10 4.72
C PRO A 228 15.80 -27.33 4.37
N VAL A 229 16.92 -28.04 4.32
CA VAL A 229 18.09 -27.56 3.60
C VAL A 229 17.80 -27.64 2.10
N VAL A 230 18.02 -26.54 1.39
CA VAL A 230 17.75 -26.42 -0.05
C VAL A 230 18.95 -25.81 -0.76
N GLU A 231 19.11 -26.16 -2.04
CA GLU A 231 20.09 -25.52 -2.91
C GLU A 231 19.55 -24.16 -3.38
N GLN A 232 20.35 -23.11 -3.24
CA GLN A 232 20.08 -21.79 -3.81
C GLN A 232 21.03 -21.52 -4.97
N PHE A 233 20.47 -21.16 -6.12
CA PHE A 233 21.21 -20.74 -7.29
C PHE A 233 21.13 -19.22 -7.41
N ALA A 234 22.22 -18.52 -7.12
CA ALA A 234 22.32 -17.09 -7.11
C ALA A 234 23.70 -16.60 -7.53
N PRO A 235 23.87 -15.32 -7.90
CA PRO A 235 25.19 -14.74 -8.06
C PRO A 235 25.99 -14.92 -6.77
N LYS A 236 27.30 -15.15 -6.91
CA LYS A 236 28.19 -15.23 -5.75
C LYS A 236 28.33 -13.88 -5.06
N ASP A 237 28.38 -12.81 -5.85
CA ASP A 237 28.49 -11.42 -5.40
C ASP A 237 27.53 -10.55 -6.24
N HIS A 238 26.69 -9.75 -5.58
CA HIS A 238 25.75 -8.85 -6.25
C HIS A 238 26.30 -7.42 -6.43
N SER A 239 27.45 -7.11 -5.85
CA SER A 239 28.07 -5.80 -5.96
C SER A 239 28.84 -5.61 -7.28
N THR A 240 29.22 -6.72 -7.92
CA THR A 240 29.94 -6.73 -9.19
C THR A 240 29.41 -7.84 -10.09
N SER A 241 29.78 -7.80 -11.38
CA SER A 241 29.47 -8.91 -12.30
C SER A 241 30.25 -10.16 -11.88
N ASP A 242 29.56 -11.24 -11.57
CA ASP A 242 30.14 -12.49 -11.10
C ASP A 242 29.37 -13.71 -11.61
N TYR A 243 29.90 -14.90 -11.37
CA TYR A 243 29.28 -16.16 -11.74
C TYR A 243 28.18 -16.54 -10.76
N PHE A 244 27.15 -17.24 -11.30
CA PHE A 244 26.17 -17.92 -10.46
C PHE A 244 26.80 -19.16 -9.80
N VAL A 245 26.45 -19.36 -8.56
CA VAL A 245 26.91 -20.50 -7.76
C VAL A 245 25.74 -21.19 -7.11
N ILE A 246 25.90 -22.47 -6.79
CA ILE A 246 24.96 -23.26 -6.01
C ILE A 246 25.50 -23.30 -4.58
N LYS A 247 24.65 -22.92 -3.62
CA LYS A 247 24.96 -23.00 -2.18
C LYS A 247 23.82 -23.68 -1.45
N ASP A 248 24.15 -24.58 -0.53
CA ASP A 248 23.15 -25.10 0.42
C ASP A 248 22.81 -24.02 1.46
N ILE A 249 21.53 -23.81 1.66
CA ILE A 249 21.02 -22.92 2.70
C ILE A 249 20.08 -23.66 3.66
N GLU A 250 20.20 -23.37 4.95
CA GLU A 250 19.16 -23.71 5.92
C GLU A 250 17.98 -22.77 5.67
N SER A 251 16.88 -23.31 5.15
CA SER A 251 15.72 -22.50 4.82
C SER A 251 14.75 -22.34 5.98
N VAL A 252 13.94 -21.31 5.88
CA VAL A 252 12.73 -21.11 6.69
C VAL A 252 11.54 -20.90 5.77
N ILE A 253 10.36 -21.31 6.24
CA ILE A 253 9.09 -21.05 5.57
C ILE A 253 8.48 -19.80 6.22
N SER A 254 8.20 -18.77 5.44
CA SER A 254 7.48 -17.59 5.89
C SER A 254 5.98 -17.74 5.65
N ILE A 255 5.17 -17.35 6.65
CA ILE A 255 3.71 -17.45 6.62
C ILE A 255 3.12 -16.14 7.12
N LYS A 256 2.18 -15.60 6.36
CA LYS A 256 1.41 -14.40 6.72
C LYS A 256 -0.03 -14.55 6.30
N ALA A 257 -0.92 -14.03 7.11
CA ALA A 257 -2.31 -13.74 6.76
C ALA A 257 -2.63 -12.29 7.15
N GLU A 258 -3.33 -11.59 6.28
CA GLU A 258 -3.69 -10.18 6.44
C GLU A 258 -5.20 -9.99 6.20
N THR A 259 -5.86 -9.22 7.06
CA THR A 259 -7.26 -8.85 6.86
C THR A 259 -7.34 -7.47 6.19
N HIS A 260 -8.14 -7.35 5.15
CA HIS A 260 -8.31 -6.07 4.44
C HIS A 260 -9.78 -5.80 4.14
N ASN A 261 -10.58 -5.69 5.20
CA ASN A 261 -12.05 -5.74 5.14
C ASN A 261 -12.67 -4.43 4.65
N PHE A 262 -12.45 -3.32 5.37
CA PHE A 262 -13.03 -2.03 5.03
C PHE A 262 -12.66 -1.55 3.63
N PRO A 263 -11.38 -1.52 3.22
CA PRO A 263 -11.02 -1.06 1.88
C PRO A 263 -11.64 -1.93 0.78
N THR A 264 -11.72 -3.25 1.00
CA THR A 264 -12.32 -4.18 0.03
C THR A 264 -13.84 -4.02 -0.06
N THR A 265 -14.50 -3.58 1.02
CA THR A 265 -15.94 -3.26 0.98
C THR A 265 -16.22 -2.01 0.18
N VAL A 266 -15.41 -0.97 0.36
CA VAL A 266 -15.65 0.38 -0.19
C VAL A 266 -15.19 0.47 -1.64
N GLU A 267 -13.97 0.00 -1.94
CA GLU A 267 -13.39 -0.02 -3.28
C GLU A 267 -12.72 -1.39 -3.52
N PRO A 268 -13.48 -2.39 -3.96
CA PRO A 268 -13.06 -3.79 -3.92
C PRO A 268 -11.78 -4.10 -4.69
N PHE A 269 -11.59 -3.51 -5.87
CA PHE A 269 -10.40 -3.77 -6.69
C PHE A 269 -9.13 -3.30 -5.98
N ASN A 270 -9.05 -2.01 -5.64
CA ASN A 270 -7.87 -1.44 -4.98
C ASN A 270 -7.71 -1.94 -3.54
N GLY A 271 -8.82 -2.15 -2.83
CA GLY A 271 -8.80 -2.71 -1.49
C GLY A 271 -8.18 -4.10 -1.45
N ALA A 272 -8.63 -5.02 -2.29
CA ALA A 272 -8.09 -6.37 -2.36
C ALA A 272 -6.67 -6.42 -2.94
N SER A 273 -6.38 -5.57 -3.92
CA SER A 273 -5.04 -5.38 -4.47
C SER A 273 -4.05 -4.97 -3.38
N THR A 274 -4.40 -3.97 -2.57
CA THR A 274 -3.56 -3.51 -1.46
C THR A 274 -3.48 -4.54 -0.34
N GLY A 275 -4.54 -5.30 -0.07
CA GLY A 275 -4.52 -6.41 0.88
C GLY A 275 -3.49 -7.48 0.50
N THR A 276 -3.48 -7.90 -0.75
CA THR A 276 -2.44 -8.80 -1.29
C THR A 276 -1.06 -8.16 -1.20
N GLY A 277 -0.93 -6.89 -1.58
CA GLY A 277 0.32 -6.15 -1.46
C GLY A 277 0.82 -6.06 -0.01
N GLY A 278 -0.08 -5.93 0.96
CA GLY A 278 0.22 -5.85 2.39
C GLY A 278 0.87 -7.12 2.91
N GLU A 279 0.26 -8.26 2.66
CA GLU A 279 0.81 -9.55 3.09
C GLU A 279 2.15 -9.88 2.42
N ILE A 280 2.33 -9.46 1.17
CA ILE A 280 3.61 -9.59 0.46
C ILE A 280 4.68 -8.69 1.11
N ARG A 281 4.34 -7.43 1.44
CA ARG A 281 5.29 -6.50 2.10
C ARG A 281 5.78 -7.06 3.42
N ASP A 282 4.89 -7.60 4.23
CA ASP A 282 5.25 -8.17 5.52
C ASP A 282 6.18 -9.36 5.39
N ARG A 283 5.93 -10.25 4.41
CA ARG A 283 6.83 -11.37 4.17
C ARG A 283 8.16 -10.95 3.56
N MET A 284 8.13 -10.02 2.61
CA MET A 284 9.34 -9.46 2.00
C MET A 284 10.24 -8.79 3.05
N GLY A 285 9.64 -8.04 4.00
CA GLY A 285 10.33 -7.35 5.09
C GLY A 285 10.50 -8.18 6.37
N GLY A 286 10.11 -9.46 6.36
CA GLY A 286 10.26 -10.34 7.52
C GLY A 286 11.71 -10.61 7.88
N GLY A 287 12.05 -10.48 9.17
CA GLY A 287 13.44 -10.56 9.62
C GLY A 287 14.27 -9.43 9.01
N VAL A 288 15.26 -9.79 8.22
CA VAL A 288 16.08 -8.87 7.40
C VAL A 288 15.92 -9.16 5.91
N GLY A 289 14.84 -9.86 5.55
CA GLY A 289 14.41 -10.16 4.18
C GLY A 289 14.03 -11.61 3.96
N SER A 290 12.97 -11.82 3.18
CA SER A 290 12.56 -13.15 2.71
C SER A 290 11.83 -13.06 1.36
N TRP A 291 11.53 -14.21 0.75
CA TRP A 291 10.97 -14.30 -0.60
C TRP A 291 9.51 -14.76 -0.59
N PRO A 292 8.54 -13.90 -0.94
CA PRO A 292 7.19 -14.32 -1.26
C PRO A 292 7.16 -15.26 -2.48
N ILE A 293 6.38 -16.36 -2.41
CA ILE A 293 6.29 -17.35 -3.50
C ILE A 293 4.87 -17.46 -4.03
N ALA A 294 3.90 -17.70 -3.14
CA ALA A 294 2.54 -18.00 -3.51
C ALA A 294 1.55 -17.37 -2.53
N GLY A 295 0.46 -16.85 -3.07
CA GLY A 295 -0.60 -16.19 -2.31
C GLY A 295 -1.92 -16.93 -2.31
N THR A 296 -2.80 -16.54 -1.41
CA THR A 296 -4.19 -16.96 -1.31
C THR A 296 -5.08 -15.77 -0.97
N ALA A 297 -6.34 -15.82 -1.39
CA ALA A 297 -7.34 -14.84 -1.00
C ALA A 297 -8.65 -15.53 -0.63
N VAL A 298 -9.18 -15.22 0.55
CA VAL A 298 -10.47 -15.71 1.03
C VAL A 298 -11.41 -14.55 1.19
N TYR A 299 -12.65 -14.71 0.72
CA TYR A 299 -13.69 -13.71 0.84
C TYR A 299 -14.89 -14.25 1.59
N MET A 300 -15.43 -13.46 2.51
CA MET A 300 -16.67 -13.79 3.23
C MET A 300 -17.66 -12.66 3.01
N THR A 301 -18.82 -12.97 2.44
CA THR A 301 -19.86 -11.99 2.09
C THR A 301 -21.25 -12.50 2.46
N SER A 302 -22.23 -11.62 2.46
CA SER A 302 -23.65 -12.01 2.32
C SER A 302 -23.87 -12.72 0.99
N TYR A 303 -25.03 -13.37 0.83
CA TYR A 303 -25.35 -14.11 -0.38
C TYR A 303 -25.28 -13.23 -1.64
N PRO A 304 -24.56 -13.66 -2.68
CA PRO A 304 -24.39 -12.86 -3.91
C PRO A 304 -25.66 -12.76 -4.75
N ARG A 305 -26.57 -13.72 -4.66
CA ARG A 305 -27.85 -13.75 -5.41
C ARG A 305 -27.64 -13.52 -6.90
N THR A 306 -26.82 -14.38 -7.50
CA THR A 306 -26.60 -14.41 -8.95
C THR A 306 -27.83 -14.89 -9.70
N ASP A 307 -27.88 -14.74 -11.04
CA ASP A 307 -29.02 -15.15 -11.89
C ASP A 307 -29.39 -16.62 -11.75
N GLU A 308 -28.47 -17.48 -11.36
CA GLU A 308 -28.70 -18.89 -11.03
C GLU A 308 -28.98 -19.07 -9.53
N GLY A 309 -29.81 -18.21 -8.94
CA GLY A 309 -30.12 -18.16 -7.52
C GLY A 309 -30.35 -19.53 -6.88
N ARG A 310 -29.94 -19.66 -5.62
CA ARG A 310 -30.11 -20.88 -4.83
C ARG A 310 -31.29 -20.68 -3.89
N ASP A 311 -32.07 -21.71 -3.68
CA ASP A 311 -33.33 -21.65 -2.88
C ASP A 311 -33.12 -21.03 -1.48
N TRP A 312 -31.96 -21.25 -0.86
CA TRP A 312 -31.66 -20.67 0.47
C TRP A 312 -31.26 -19.19 0.44
N GLU A 313 -30.91 -18.65 -0.69
CA GLU A 313 -30.55 -17.22 -0.82
C GLU A 313 -31.79 -16.31 -0.76
N ASP A 314 -32.98 -16.84 -1.05
CA ASP A 314 -34.24 -16.12 -1.05
C ASP A 314 -34.98 -16.15 0.29
N ILE A 315 -34.45 -16.88 1.29
CA ILE A 315 -35.10 -17.00 2.61
C ILE A 315 -35.09 -15.63 3.34
N LEU A 316 -34.09 -14.81 3.13
CA LEU A 316 -33.99 -13.48 3.72
C LEU A 316 -34.04 -12.38 2.65
N PRO A 317 -34.66 -11.24 2.97
CA PRO A 317 -34.71 -10.11 2.03
C PRO A 317 -33.29 -9.59 1.76
N VAL A 318 -33.05 -9.16 0.52
CA VAL A 318 -31.79 -8.54 0.11
C VAL A 318 -31.50 -7.32 0.96
N ARG A 319 -30.27 -7.21 1.46
CA ARG A 319 -29.81 -6.00 2.16
C ARG A 319 -29.39 -4.92 1.18
N ARG A 320 -29.63 -3.68 1.56
CA ARG A 320 -29.07 -2.55 0.84
C ARG A 320 -27.58 -2.43 1.20
N TRP A 321 -26.72 -2.53 0.19
CA TRP A 321 -25.30 -2.28 0.33
C TRP A 321 -24.98 -0.80 0.08
N LEU A 322 -24.01 -0.27 0.82
CA LEU A 322 -23.69 1.16 0.75
C LEU A 322 -23.00 1.53 -0.56
N TYR A 323 -22.16 0.66 -1.09
CA TYR A 323 -21.32 0.91 -2.25
C TYR A 323 -21.60 -0.04 -3.41
N GLN A 324 -21.43 -1.34 -3.20
CA GLN A 324 -21.54 -2.37 -4.25
C GLN A 324 -22.21 -3.62 -3.69
N THR A 325 -22.79 -4.43 -4.59
CA THR A 325 -23.38 -5.71 -4.20
C THR A 325 -22.30 -6.74 -3.84
N PRO A 326 -22.64 -7.80 -3.08
CA PRO A 326 -21.71 -8.89 -2.78
C PRO A 326 -21.08 -9.51 -4.04
N GLU A 327 -21.85 -9.72 -5.10
CA GLU A 327 -21.36 -10.20 -6.38
C GLU A 327 -20.33 -9.26 -7.00
N GLN A 328 -20.62 -7.97 -7.08
CA GLN A 328 -19.70 -6.96 -7.62
C GLN A 328 -18.41 -6.89 -6.81
N ILE A 329 -18.53 -6.98 -5.48
CA ILE A 329 -17.35 -7.01 -4.57
C ILE A 329 -16.50 -8.23 -4.88
N LEU A 330 -17.07 -9.42 -4.96
CA LEU A 330 -16.33 -10.67 -5.21
C LEU A 330 -15.56 -10.62 -6.53
N ILE A 331 -16.23 -10.18 -7.62
CA ILE A 331 -15.60 -10.08 -8.94
C ILE A 331 -14.44 -9.07 -8.92
N LYS A 332 -14.67 -7.87 -8.43
CA LYS A 332 -13.65 -6.80 -8.44
C LYS A 332 -12.50 -7.08 -7.47
N ALA A 333 -12.80 -7.60 -6.28
CA ALA A 333 -11.80 -7.95 -5.30
C ALA A 333 -10.89 -9.08 -5.80
N SER A 334 -11.46 -10.13 -6.38
CA SER A 334 -10.68 -11.21 -6.98
C SER A 334 -9.76 -10.71 -8.09
N ASN A 335 -10.27 -9.84 -8.97
CA ASN A 335 -9.47 -9.22 -10.01
C ASN A 335 -8.34 -8.35 -9.43
N GLY A 336 -8.62 -7.54 -8.41
CA GLY A 336 -7.62 -6.68 -7.79
C GLY A 336 -6.50 -7.46 -7.09
N ALA A 337 -6.85 -8.48 -6.33
CA ALA A 337 -5.87 -9.34 -5.65
C ALA A 337 -4.98 -10.08 -6.66
N SER A 338 -5.58 -10.63 -7.73
CA SER A 338 -4.85 -11.32 -8.80
C SER A 338 -3.96 -10.38 -9.59
N ASP A 339 -4.42 -9.17 -9.88
CA ASP A 339 -3.66 -8.15 -10.59
C ASP A 339 -2.36 -7.81 -9.84
N PHE A 340 -2.47 -7.55 -8.53
CA PHE A 340 -1.27 -7.27 -7.73
C PHE A 340 -0.31 -8.46 -7.69
N GLY A 341 -0.82 -9.65 -7.37
CA GLY A 341 -0.01 -10.85 -7.28
C GLY A 341 0.72 -11.18 -8.58
N ASN A 342 0.03 -11.08 -9.71
CA ASN A 342 0.60 -11.36 -11.03
C ASN A 342 1.68 -10.32 -11.43
N LYS A 343 1.43 -9.04 -11.18
CA LYS A 343 2.39 -7.97 -11.48
C LYS A 343 3.64 -8.02 -10.59
N PHE A 344 3.46 -8.40 -9.33
CA PHE A 344 4.57 -8.60 -8.40
C PHE A 344 5.37 -9.90 -8.71
N GLY A 345 4.70 -10.93 -9.22
CA GLY A 345 5.27 -12.26 -9.45
C GLY A 345 5.03 -13.23 -8.30
N GLN A 346 3.97 -13.04 -7.53
CA GLN A 346 3.41 -13.97 -6.56
C GLN A 346 1.98 -14.32 -6.98
N PRO A 347 1.76 -15.40 -7.75
CA PRO A 347 0.41 -15.77 -8.15
C PRO A 347 -0.46 -16.16 -6.96
N LEU A 348 -1.75 -15.85 -7.03
CA LEU A 348 -2.75 -16.44 -6.15
C LEU A 348 -3.03 -17.86 -6.63
N ILE A 349 -2.68 -18.85 -5.81
CA ILE A 349 -2.77 -20.26 -6.18
C ILE A 349 -4.02 -20.95 -5.65
N THR A 350 -4.67 -20.36 -4.66
CA THR A 350 -5.88 -20.88 -4.04
C THR A 350 -6.68 -19.75 -3.37
N GLY A 351 -7.90 -20.05 -3.00
CA GLY A 351 -8.79 -19.17 -2.26
C GLY A 351 -10.10 -19.84 -1.94
N SER A 352 -10.97 -19.10 -1.28
CA SER A 352 -12.31 -19.58 -0.93
C SER A 352 -13.29 -18.41 -0.92
N VAL A 353 -14.54 -18.70 -1.25
CA VAL A 353 -15.67 -17.81 -1.04
C VAL A 353 -16.60 -18.46 -0.03
N LEU A 354 -16.86 -17.76 1.06
CA LEU A 354 -17.76 -18.19 2.12
C LEU A 354 -18.91 -17.19 2.19
N THR A 355 -20.14 -17.68 2.23
CA THR A 355 -21.33 -16.84 2.31
C THR A 355 -22.20 -17.26 3.47
N PHE A 356 -22.78 -16.29 4.16
CA PHE A 356 -23.62 -16.56 5.32
C PHE A 356 -24.63 -15.42 5.55
N GLU A 357 -25.88 -15.79 5.71
CA GLU A 357 -26.94 -14.95 6.25
C GLU A 357 -27.85 -15.82 7.15
N HIS A 358 -28.21 -15.29 8.31
CA HIS A 358 -29.08 -15.98 9.27
C HIS A 358 -29.94 -14.99 10.03
N GLN A 359 -31.11 -15.41 10.45
CA GLN A 359 -31.98 -14.64 11.31
C GLN A 359 -32.43 -15.51 12.50
N GLU A 360 -32.25 -15.01 13.68
CA GLU A 360 -32.65 -15.66 14.94
C GLU A 360 -33.13 -14.63 15.96
N ASN A 361 -34.22 -14.91 16.64
CA ASN A 361 -34.77 -14.05 17.70
C ASN A 361 -34.99 -12.57 17.29
N GLY A 362 -35.25 -12.30 16.00
CA GLY A 362 -35.42 -10.95 15.47
C GLY A 362 -34.10 -10.26 15.07
N GLU A 363 -32.98 -10.84 15.40
CA GLU A 363 -31.66 -10.38 15.03
C GLU A 363 -31.21 -11.00 13.71
N ARG A 364 -30.46 -10.23 12.93
CA ARG A 364 -29.93 -10.68 11.62
C ARG A 364 -28.40 -10.76 11.70
N TYR A 365 -27.87 -11.91 11.32
CA TYR A 365 -26.45 -12.23 11.28
C TYR A 365 -25.98 -12.40 9.84
N GLY A 366 -24.80 -11.88 9.51
CA GLY A 366 -24.21 -12.00 8.17
C GLY A 366 -22.94 -11.16 8.04
N TYR A 367 -22.33 -11.23 6.87
CA TYR A 367 -21.17 -10.42 6.56
C TYR A 367 -21.58 -9.11 5.88
N ASP A 368 -21.92 -8.10 6.68
CA ASP A 368 -22.35 -6.77 6.20
C ASP A 368 -21.19 -5.92 5.68
N LYS A 369 -20.02 -6.15 6.22
CA LYS A 369 -18.73 -5.72 5.70
C LYS A 369 -18.05 -6.97 5.17
N VAL A 370 -17.56 -6.96 3.93
CA VAL A 370 -16.82 -8.10 3.42
C VAL A 370 -15.60 -8.38 4.29
N ILE A 371 -15.35 -9.65 4.57
CA ILE A 371 -14.09 -10.06 5.16
C ILE A 371 -13.21 -10.55 4.02
N MET A 372 -12.04 -9.92 3.86
CA MET A 372 -11.00 -10.39 2.97
C MET A 372 -9.82 -10.85 3.80
N LEU A 373 -9.39 -12.08 3.59
CA LEU A 373 -8.14 -12.62 4.14
C LEU A 373 -7.18 -12.84 2.98
N ALA A 374 -6.21 -11.95 2.86
CA ALA A 374 -5.06 -12.15 1.99
C ALA A 374 -4.00 -12.93 2.78
N GLY A 375 -3.37 -13.89 2.15
CA GLY A 375 -2.34 -14.67 2.81
C GLY A 375 -1.35 -15.24 1.81
N GLY A 376 -0.28 -15.82 2.33
CA GLY A 376 0.70 -16.44 1.47
C GLY A 376 1.80 -17.15 2.21
N VAL A 377 2.57 -17.87 1.42
CA VAL A 377 3.77 -18.59 1.84
C VAL A 377 4.96 -18.12 1.04
N GLY A 378 6.10 -18.16 1.69
CA GLY A 378 7.39 -17.85 1.09
C GLY A 378 8.49 -18.62 1.77
N TYR A 379 9.72 -18.31 1.44
CA TYR A 379 10.88 -18.86 2.12
C TYR A 379 11.93 -17.77 2.38
N GLY A 380 12.89 -18.11 3.22
CA GLY A 380 14.07 -17.28 3.47
C GLY A 380 15.20 -18.13 3.99
N THR A 381 16.31 -17.48 4.32
CA THR A 381 17.40 -18.15 5.04
C THR A 381 17.13 -18.09 6.54
N LYS A 382 17.49 -19.13 7.26
CA LYS A 382 17.41 -19.15 8.73
C LYS A 382 18.28 -18.07 9.36
N ARG A 383 19.37 -17.71 8.71
CA ARG A 383 20.25 -16.60 9.10
C ARG A 383 19.50 -15.26 9.17
N ASP A 384 18.60 -15.02 8.20
CA ASP A 384 17.96 -13.73 7.96
C ASP A 384 16.54 -13.61 8.55
N CYS A 385 16.04 -14.68 9.20
CA CYS A 385 14.64 -14.71 9.65
C CYS A 385 14.35 -13.94 10.95
N LEU A 386 15.34 -13.32 11.57
CA LEU A 386 15.17 -12.49 12.77
C LEU A 386 15.76 -11.11 12.56
N LYS A 387 15.06 -10.10 13.08
CA LYS A 387 15.56 -8.71 13.08
C LYS A 387 16.67 -8.55 14.10
N GLY A 388 17.70 -7.83 13.71
CA GLY A 388 18.71 -7.36 14.64
C GLY A 388 18.26 -6.08 15.37
N THR A 389 19.12 -5.58 16.25
CA THR A 389 18.90 -4.32 16.96
C THR A 389 19.72 -3.21 16.33
N PRO A 390 19.10 -2.18 15.73
CA PRO A 390 19.82 -1.05 15.17
C PRO A 390 20.70 -0.34 16.22
N GLN A 391 21.89 0.06 15.81
CA GLN A 391 22.86 0.71 16.66
C GLN A 391 23.17 2.13 16.18
N LYS A 392 23.72 2.97 17.06
CA LYS A 392 24.19 4.31 16.69
C LYS A 392 25.21 4.20 15.54
N GLY A 393 24.96 4.90 14.45
CA GLY A 393 25.81 4.88 13.26
C GLY A 393 25.28 3.99 12.13
N ASN A 394 24.25 3.17 12.36
CA ASN A 394 23.57 2.49 11.27
C ASN A 394 22.92 3.51 10.33
N LYS A 395 22.83 3.14 9.06
CA LYS A 395 22.15 3.94 8.03
C LYS A 395 20.68 3.62 8.03
N VAL A 396 19.84 4.65 7.93
CA VAL A 396 18.41 4.50 7.60
C VAL A 396 18.30 4.64 6.08
N VAL A 397 17.79 3.60 5.44
CA VAL A 397 17.62 3.56 3.98
C VAL A 397 16.11 3.49 3.70
N VAL A 398 15.62 4.44 2.91
CA VAL A 398 14.23 4.46 2.43
C VAL A 398 14.22 3.98 0.99
N VAL A 399 13.47 2.92 0.73
CA VAL A 399 13.33 2.32 -0.60
C VAL A 399 11.86 2.37 -0.99
N GLY A 400 11.56 3.06 -2.05
CA GLY A 400 10.18 3.23 -2.53
C GLY A 400 10.07 4.40 -3.48
N GLY A 401 8.86 4.81 -3.77
CA GLY A 401 8.50 5.97 -4.56
C GLY A 401 7.73 6.99 -3.75
N ASP A 402 6.97 7.80 -4.46
CA ASP A 402 6.18 8.86 -3.85
C ASP A 402 5.11 8.31 -2.90
N ASN A 403 4.92 9.02 -1.82
CA ASN A 403 3.88 8.73 -0.85
C ASN A 403 2.74 9.72 -1.00
N TYR A 404 1.51 9.24 -0.88
CA TYR A 404 0.34 10.11 -0.79
C TYR A 404 -0.06 10.28 0.66
N ARG A 405 -0.54 11.45 1.02
CA ARG A 405 -1.39 11.57 2.20
C ARG A 405 -2.76 10.98 1.87
N ILE A 406 -3.02 9.82 2.43
CA ILE A 406 -4.36 9.20 2.39
C ILE A 406 -5.31 9.91 3.35
N GLY A 407 -4.82 10.88 4.12
CA GLY A 407 -5.44 11.41 5.32
C GLY A 407 -4.93 10.66 6.54
N LEU A 408 -4.88 11.37 7.63
CA LEU A 408 -4.29 10.90 8.89
C LEU A 408 -5.16 9.87 9.61
N GLY A 409 -6.36 9.61 9.09
CA GLY A 409 -7.33 8.72 9.70
C GLY A 409 -7.50 7.36 9.00
N GLY A 410 -6.61 6.93 8.11
CA GLY A 410 -6.79 5.66 7.40
C GLY A 410 -7.05 4.48 8.33
N GLY A 411 -6.29 4.34 9.39
CA GLY A 411 -6.52 3.34 10.45
C GLY A 411 -7.81 3.59 11.24
N SER A 412 -8.09 4.84 11.60
CA SER A 412 -9.31 5.23 12.33
C SER A 412 -10.57 5.01 11.49
N VAL A 413 -10.55 5.38 10.20
CA VAL A 413 -11.67 5.16 9.28
C VAL A 413 -11.97 3.68 9.12
N SER A 414 -10.97 2.83 9.03
CA SER A 414 -11.15 1.38 8.93
C SER A 414 -11.64 0.73 10.23
N SER A 415 -11.49 1.38 11.36
CA SER A 415 -11.85 0.88 12.68
C SER A 415 -13.30 1.19 13.10
N VAL A 416 -14.00 2.04 12.37
CA VAL A 416 -15.42 2.38 12.62
C VAL A 416 -16.36 1.66 11.65
N ASP A 417 -17.67 1.82 11.90
CA ASP A 417 -18.70 1.28 11.01
C ASP A 417 -18.63 1.93 9.63
N THR A 418 -18.72 1.12 8.59
CA THR A 418 -18.75 1.59 7.20
C THR A 418 -19.98 2.49 6.97
N GLY A 419 -19.78 3.65 6.38
CA GLY A 419 -20.82 4.66 6.17
C GLY A 419 -20.94 5.70 7.29
N ARG A 420 -20.05 5.66 8.30
CA ARG A 420 -20.01 6.67 9.37
C ARG A 420 -19.48 8.00 8.87
N TYR A 421 -18.51 7.98 7.96
CA TYR A 421 -17.93 9.16 7.34
C TYR A 421 -18.55 9.43 5.95
N SER A 422 -18.25 10.59 5.37
CA SER A 422 -18.65 10.86 4.00
C SER A 422 -17.94 9.91 3.02
N SER A 423 -18.61 9.58 1.91
CA SER A 423 -18.04 8.70 0.87
C SER A 423 -16.66 9.17 0.37
N GLY A 424 -16.42 10.47 0.33
CA GLY A 424 -15.11 11.01 -0.07
C GLY A 424 -13.99 10.64 0.90
N ILE A 425 -14.24 10.72 2.22
CA ILE A 425 -13.26 10.34 3.25
C ILE A 425 -13.02 8.83 3.19
N GLU A 426 -14.08 8.03 3.10
CA GLU A 426 -13.97 6.57 3.08
C GLU A 426 -13.26 6.06 1.82
N LEU A 427 -13.54 6.63 0.65
CA LEU A 427 -12.83 6.31 -0.59
C LEU A 427 -11.35 6.73 -0.56
N ASN A 428 -11.06 7.89 0.03
CA ASN A 428 -9.68 8.37 0.16
C ASN A 428 -8.85 7.54 1.14
N ALA A 429 -9.48 6.84 2.08
CA ALA A 429 -8.80 5.92 2.99
C ALA A 429 -8.35 4.61 2.31
N VAL A 430 -8.80 4.33 1.11
CA VAL A 430 -8.39 3.16 0.34
C VAL A 430 -7.12 3.46 -0.46
N GLN A 431 -6.05 2.74 -0.16
CA GLN A 431 -4.79 2.88 -0.87
C GLN A 431 -4.91 2.44 -2.33
N ARG A 432 -4.11 3.06 -3.20
CA ARG A 432 -3.90 2.59 -4.57
C ARG A 432 -2.63 1.77 -4.65
N ALA A 433 -2.72 0.61 -5.28
CA ALA A 433 -1.63 -0.35 -5.31
C ALA A 433 -0.55 0.04 -6.33
N ASN A 434 0.71 -0.22 -5.97
CA ASN A 434 1.84 -0.10 -6.89
C ASN A 434 2.73 -1.36 -6.81
N PRO A 435 2.31 -2.46 -7.47
CA PRO A 435 3.03 -3.73 -7.42
C PRO A 435 4.42 -3.67 -8.10
N GLU A 436 4.61 -2.85 -9.12
CA GLU A 436 5.89 -2.71 -9.81
C GLU A 436 6.95 -2.10 -8.91
N MET A 437 6.66 -0.99 -8.24
CA MET A 437 7.58 -0.39 -7.28
C MET A 437 7.91 -1.37 -6.15
N GLN A 438 6.89 -2.06 -5.61
CA GLN A 438 7.11 -3.07 -4.58
C GLN A 438 8.00 -4.21 -5.09
N LYS A 439 7.88 -4.62 -6.36
CA LYS A 439 8.76 -5.63 -6.96
C LYS A 439 10.21 -5.13 -7.08
N ARG A 440 10.41 -3.89 -7.45
CA ARG A 440 11.75 -3.28 -7.49
C ARG A 440 12.40 -3.27 -6.11
N ALA A 441 11.66 -2.85 -5.08
CA ALA A 441 12.12 -2.92 -3.69
C ALA A 441 12.45 -4.37 -3.26
N ASN A 442 11.60 -5.33 -3.63
CA ASN A 442 11.85 -6.75 -3.36
C ASN A 442 13.12 -7.26 -4.03
N ASN A 443 13.40 -6.86 -5.27
CA ASN A 443 14.61 -7.28 -5.97
C ASN A 443 15.88 -6.81 -5.24
N LEU A 444 15.87 -5.59 -4.70
CA LEU A 444 16.96 -5.09 -3.87
C LEU A 444 17.11 -5.91 -2.58
N VAL A 445 16.02 -6.10 -1.83
CA VAL A 445 16.05 -6.89 -0.59
C VAL A 445 16.54 -8.32 -0.87
N ARG A 446 16.06 -8.93 -1.95
CA ARG A 446 16.47 -10.25 -2.39
C ARG A 446 17.97 -10.30 -2.65
N ALA A 447 18.53 -9.35 -3.41
CA ALA A 447 19.95 -9.30 -3.70
C ALA A 447 20.79 -9.26 -2.41
N LEU A 448 20.39 -8.44 -1.43
CA LEU A 448 21.07 -8.36 -0.12
C LEU A 448 20.99 -9.67 0.69
N CYS A 449 19.86 -10.41 0.60
CA CYS A 449 19.72 -11.72 1.25
C CYS A 449 20.55 -12.81 0.57
N GLU A 450 20.82 -12.70 -0.72
CA GLU A 450 21.61 -13.65 -1.49
C GLU A 450 23.13 -13.48 -1.27
N GLU A 451 23.56 -12.35 -0.71
CA GLU A 451 24.96 -12.12 -0.31
C GLU A 451 25.39 -13.05 0.83
N ASP A 452 26.69 -13.36 0.90
CA ASP A 452 27.26 -14.14 2.00
C ASP A 452 27.08 -13.48 3.38
N VAL A 453 27.10 -12.15 3.41
CA VAL A 453 26.82 -11.34 4.59
C VAL A 453 25.74 -10.31 4.25
N ASN A 454 24.54 -10.53 4.73
CA ASN A 454 23.46 -9.55 4.59
C ASN A 454 23.78 -8.31 5.47
N PRO A 455 23.94 -7.11 4.89
CA PRO A 455 24.25 -5.90 5.65
C PRO A 455 23.04 -5.31 6.37
N VAL A 456 21.84 -5.81 6.12
CA VAL A 456 20.59 -5.34 6.72
C VAL A 456 20.49 -5.79 8.17
N VAL A 457 20.23 -4.83 9.06
CA VAL A 457 20.04 -5.10 10.48
C VAL A 457 18.57 -5.31 10.82
N SER A 458 17.69 -4.56 10.19
CA SER A 458 16.24 -4.63 10.39
C SER A 458 15.52 -3.99 9.20
N ILE A 459 14.38 -4.53 8.80
CA ILE A 459 13.45 -3.94 7.84
C ILE A 459 12.17 -3.58 8.58
#